data_c97a9d2916302a188731ac5ea203ed54
#
_entry.id   c97a9d2916302a188731ac5ea203ed54
#
_cell.length_a   1.000
_cell.length_b   1.000
_cell.length_c   1.000
_cell.angle_alpha   90.00
_cell.angle_beta   90.00
_cell.angle_gamma   90.00
#
_symmetry.space_group_name_H-M   'P 1'
#
loop_
_entity.id
_entity.type
_entity.pdbx_description
1 polymer ?
#
loop_
_entity_poly.entity_id
_entity_poly.type
_entity_poly.pdbx_seq_one_letter_code
_entity_poly.pdbx_strand_id
1 'polypeptide(L)'
;MRADNTAVSELGRTRPPGRSPKSGFCVLVWILVALLGSSALYYYAGPRRIPSAGGLYFFSRLVLPVQRFAQDDPRWADDELGPAPSTMGQEGCAVSSAAMVLAFYGQDVDPGRLNAFLSSKNGYTPQGWLYWEKAADYHPGLVRHAYEDLPSYWLIDSNIARSNPVIVRVHLANGITHFVVIVGKAGFDYLIQDPASGGANGVYPLRALAPEIEALRFYKRVR
;
A
#
# COMPACT_ATOMS: atom_id res chain seq x y z
N MET A 1 -60.72 37.91 -73.75
CA MET A 1 -60.21 36.53 -74.01
C MET A 1 -59.02 36.24 -73.10
N ARG A 2 -59.14 35.20 -72.32
CA ARG A 2 -58.08 34.44 -71.58
C ARG A 2 -57.13 35.27 -70.66
N ALA A 3 -57.23 35.27 -69.38
CA ALA A 3 -56.83 34.22 -68.36
C ALA A 3 -55.38 33.71 -68.58
N ASP A 4 -54.52 33.97 -67.67
CA ASP A 4 -53.80 32.90 -67.03
C ASP A 4 -53.24 33.32 -65.68
N ASN A 5 -53.53 32.45 -64.71
CA ASN A 5 -53.13 32.42 -63.34
C ASN A 5 -51.78 31.70 -63.23
N THR A 6 -50.85 32.26 -62.49
CA THR A 6 -49.79 31.40 -61.89
C THR A 6 -49.48 31.86 -60.47
N ALA A 7 -50.05 31.11 -59.54
CA ALA A 7 -49.70 31.16 -58.14
C ALA A 7 -48.38 30.49 -57.93
N VAL A 8 -47.39 31.19 -57.40
CA VAL A 8 -46.11 30.59 -56.91
C VAL A 8 -46.28 30.30 -55.46
N SER A 9 -46.26 28.98 -55.11
CA SER A 9 -46.28 28.48 -53.74
C SER A 9 -44.95 28.74 -53.07
N GLU A 10 -44.96 29.53 -51.99
CA GLU A 10 -43.83 29.63 -51.07
C GLU A 10 -43.72 28.33 -50.25
N LEU A 11 -42.65 27.53 -50.50
CA LEU A 11 -42.26 26.45 -49.67
C LEU A 11 -41.65 26.97 -48.35
N GLY A 12 -42.40 26.85 -47.27
CA GLY A 12 -41.95 27.14 -45.93
C GLY A 12 -40.75 26.26 -45.54
N ARG A 13 -39.55 26.86 -45.44
CA ARG A 13 -38.38 26.24 -44.79
C ARG A 13 -38.61 26.16 -43.30
N THR A 14 -38.95 25.01 -42.76
CA THR A 14 -38.93 24.75 -41.35
C THR A 14 -37.47 24.69 -40.88
N ARG A 15 -37.06 25.63 -40.03
CA ARG A 15 -35.77 25.59 -39.32
C ARG A 15 -35.77 24.38 -38.36
N PRO A 16 -34.71 23.59 -38.34
CA PRO A 16 -34.60 22.55 -37.34
C PRO A 16 -34.54 23.17 -35.93
N PRO A 17 -35.12 22.51 -34.91
CA PRO A 17 -35.11 23.03 -33.55
C PRO A 17 -33.70 23.18 -33.06
N GLY A 18 -33.30 24.42 -32.73
CA GLY A 18 -31.99 24.73 -32.15
C GLY A 18 -31.82 23.98 -30.84
N ARG A 19 -30.78 23.12 -30.74
CA ARG A 19 -30.37 22.50 -29.48
C ARG A 19 -30.06 23.61 -28.47
N SER A 20 -30.85 23.68 -27.40
CA SER A 20 -30.62 24.67 -26.34
C SER A 20 -29.29 24.35 -25.62
N PRO A 21 -28.40 25.32 -25.36
CA PRO A 21 -27.13 25.10 -24.69
C PRO A 21 -27.29 24.60 -23.24
N LYS A 22 -28.50 24.67 -22.69
CA LYS A 22 -28.82 24.21 -21.33
C LYS A 22 -28.77 22.66 -21.16
N SER A 23 -28.98 21.89 -22.24
CA SER A 23 -28.97 20.42 -22.15
C SER A 23 -27.56 19.86 -21.97
N GLY A 24 -26.54 20.46 -22.59
CA GLY A 24 -25.14 20.00 -22.44
C GLY A 24 -24.58 20.23 -21.04
N PHE A 25 -24.92 21.36 -20.42
CA PHE A 25 -24.51 21.67 -19.06
C PHE A 25 -25.09 20.68 -18.03
N CYS A 26 -26.38 20.38 -18.14
CA CYS A 26 -27.02 19.38 -17.27
C CYS A 26 -26.39 17.98 -17.42
N VAL A 27 -26.07 17.55 -18.64
CA VAL A 27 -25.39 16.25 -18.88
C VAL A 27 -24.02 16.22 -18.23
N LEU A 28 -23.25 17.30 -18.33
CA LEU A 28 -21.91 17.40 -17.72
C LEU A 28 -21.97 17.33 -16.18
N VAL A 29 -22.95 18.00 -15.57
CA VAL A 29 -23.19 17.96 -14.12
C VAL A 29 -23.53 16.53 -13.67
N TRP A 30 -24.43 15.83 -14.40
CA TRP A 30 -24.76 14.45 -14.05
C TRP A 30 -23.60 13.48 -14.19
N ILE A 31 -22.73 13.66 -15.22
CA ILE A 31 -21.50 12.89 -15.37
C ILE A 31 -20.56 13.12 -14.18
N LEU A 32 -20.37 14.38 -13.76
CA LEU A 32 -19.54 14.70 -12.59
C LEU A 32 -20.11 14.09 -11.30
N VAL A 33 -21.41 14.18 -11.08
CA VAL A 33 -22.07 13.56 -9.92
C VAL A 33 -21.92 12.04 -9.94
N ALA A 34 -22.08 11.39 -11.11
CA ALA A 34 -21.88 9.96 -11.27
C ALA A 34 -20.42 9.54 -10.98
N LEU A 35 -19.44 10.32 -11.48
CA LEU A 35 -18.02 10.07 -11.22
C LEU A 35 -17.66 10.23 -9.73
N LEU A 36 -18.17 11.29 -9.09
CA LEU A 36 -17.96 11.51 -7.65
C LEU A 36 -18.65 10.43 -6.82
N GLY A 37 -19.88 10.06 -7.17
CA GLY A 37 -20.60 8.96 -6.51
C GLY A 37 -19.90 7.61 -6.66
N SER A 38 -19.40 7.31 -7.86
CA SER A 38 -18.63 6.09 -8.13
C SER A 38 -17.31 6.06 -7.37
N SER A 39 -16.62 7.20 -7.27
CA SER A 39 -15.38 7.33 -6.51
C SER A 39 -15.63 7.16 -5.01
N ALA A 40 -16.69 7.74 -4.47
CA ALA A 40 -17.09 7.58 -3.09
C ALA A 40 -17.47 6.12 -2.79
N LEU A 41 -18.27 5.50 -3.67
CA LEU A 41 -18.65 4.09 -3.53
C LEU A 41 -17.41 3.16 -3.57
N TYR A 42 -16.47 3.41 -4.48
CA TYR A 42 -15.21 2.67 -4.54
C TYR A 42 -14.38 2.85 -3.27
N TYR A 43 -14.33 4.06 -2.71
CA TYR A 43 -13.62 4.35 -1.46
C TYR A 43 -14.22 3.62 -0.26
N TYR A 44 -15.56 3.57 -0.15
CA TYR A 44 -16.25 2.95 1.00
C TYR A 44 -16.51 1.46 0.84
N ALA A 45 -16.71 0.95 -0.38
CA ALA A 45 -17.02 -0.44 -0.67
C ALA A 45 -15.90 -1.18 -1.43
N GLY A 46 -14.78 -0.52 -1.70
CA GLY A 46 -13.63 -1.10 -2.39
C GLY A 46 -13.00 -2.26 -1.60
N PRO A 47 -12.26 -3.13 -2.27
CA PRO A 47 -11.65 -4.28 -1.61
C PRO A 47 -10.68 -3.82 -0.53
N ARG A 48 -10.89 -4.30 0.69
CA ARG A 48 -9.99 -4.05 1.83
C ARG A 48 -8.66 -4.80 1.69
N ARG A 49 -8.54 -5.72 0.73
CA ARG A 49 -7.36 -6.51 0.41
C ARG A 49 -7.07 -6.37 -1.08
N ILE A 50 -5.80 -6.46 -1.45
CA ILE A 50 -5.40 -6.49 -2.86
C ILE A 50 -4.56 -7.73 -3.14
N PRO A 51 -4.59 -8.31 -4.34
CA PRO A 51 -3.70 -9.38 -4.74
C PRO A 51 -2.22 -9.04 -4.50
N SER A 52 -1.43 -10.06 -4.15
CA SER A 52 0.00 -9.92 -3.84
C SER A 52 0.90 -9.67 -5.07
N ALA A 53 0.30 -9.62 -6.26
CA ALA A 53 0.94 -9.18 -7.50
C ALA A 53 -0.02 -8.24 -8.24
N GLY A 54 0.50 -7.22 -8.95
CA GLY A 54 -0.33 -6.24 -9.66
C GLY A 54 0.29 -4.85 -9.69
N GLY A 55 -0.57 -3.82 -9.85
CA GLY A 55 -0.14 -2.42 -9.97
C GLY A 55 0.56 -2.11 -11.28
N LEU A 56 1.53 -1.18 -11.26
CA LEU A 56 2.30 -0.81 -12.45
C LEU A 56 3.27 -1.93 -12.84
N TYR A 57 3.42 -2.17 -14.14
CA TYR A 57 4.40 -3.11 -14.66
C TYR A 57 5.80 -2.49 -14.65
N PHE A 58 6.77 -3.15 -13.99
CA PHE A 58 8.17 -2.73 -13.97
C PHE A 58 8.95 -3.50 -15.03
N PHE A 59 9.38 -2.83 -16.09
CA PHE A 59 10.11 -3.42 -17.20
C PHE A 59 11.48 -3.98 -16.79
N SER A 60 12.08 -3.41 -15.75
CA SER A 60 13.35 -3.86 -15.17
C SER A 60 13.14 -4.29 -13.74
N ARG A 61 13.85 -5.33 -13.32
CA ARG A 61 13.88 -5.75 -11.93
C ARG A 61 14.54 -4.67 -11.07
N LEU A 62 13.79 -4.12 -10.11
CA LEU A 62 14.28 -3.19 -9.09
C LEU A 62 14.31 -3.91 -7.74
N VAL A 63 15.46 -3.86 -7.05
CA VAL A 63 15.60 -4.39 -5.69
C VAL A 63 16.38 -3.40 -4.84
N LEU A 64 15.83 -3.00 -3.72
CA LEU A 64 16.48 -2.15 -2.73
C LEU A 64 17.40 -3.01 -1.84
N PRO A 65 18.59 -2.51 -1.45
CA PRO A 65 19.52 -3.25 -0.63
C PRO A 65 19.11 -3.25 0.85
N VAL A 66 17.93 -3.79 1.15
CA VAL A 66 17.44 -3.94 2.51
C VAL A 66 18.07 -5.17 3.12
N GLN A 67 18.75 -5.01 4.26
CA GLN A 67 19.32 -6.13 5.01
C GLN A 67 18.19 -6.98 5.61
N ARG A 68 18.28 -8.29 5.47
CA ARG A 68 17.35 -9.22 6.12
C ARG A 68 17.73 -9.41 7.59
N PHE A 69 16.74 -9.32 8.45
CA PHE A 69 16.83 -9.77 9.84
C PHE A 69 15.84 -10.92 10.06
N ALA A 70 16.33 -12.08 10.51
CA ALA A 70 15.48 -13.19 10.90
C ALA A 70 14.89 -12.92 12.29
N GLN A 71 13.59 -13.14 12.48
CA GLN A 71 12.97 -12.94 13.80
C GLN A 71 13.45 -13.95 14.84
N ASP A 72 13.84 -15.13 14.38
CA ASP A 72 14.36 -16.25 15.20
C ASP A 72 15.90 -16.32 15.25
N ASP A 73 16.61 -15.23 14.92
CA ASP A 73 18.05 -15.16 15.10
C ASP A 73 18.40 -15.35 16.60
N PRO A 74 19.33 -16.27 16.96
CA PRO A 74 19.67 -16.56 18.35
C PRO A 74 20.06 -15.36 19.21
N ARG A 75 20.43 -14.23 18.59
CA ARG A 75 20.78 -13.00 19.31
C ARG A 75 19.62 -12.34 20.02
N TRP A 76 18.37 -12.60 19.57
CA TRP A 76 17.16 -11.99 20.11
C TRP A 76 15.93 -12.89 20.11
N ALA A 77 16.03 -14.12 19.59
CA ALA A 77 14.87 -15.02 19.44
C ALA A 77 14.14 -15.28 20.76
N ASP A 78 14.87 -15.36 21.86
CA ASP A 78 14.34 -15.64 23.20
C ASP A 78 13.90 -14.37 23.96
N ASP A 79 14.12 -13.17 23.40
CA ASP A 79 13.68 -11.92 24.02
C ASP A 79 12.15 -11.87 24.09
N GLU A 80 11.61 -11.47 25.24
CA GLU A 80 10.16 -11.25 25.42
C GLU A 80 9.67 -10.12 24.50
N LEU A 81 8.51 -10.32 23.88
CA LEU A 81 7.90 -9.36 22.96
C LEU A 81 6.97 -8.40 23.71
N GLY A 82 7.53 -7.33 24.28
CA GLY A 82 6.78 -6.38 25.08
C GLY A 82 6.09 -7.04 26.28
N PRO A 83 4.79 -6.75 26.54
CA PRO A 83 4.03 -7.32 27.66
C PRO A 83 3.38 -8.67 27.31
N ALA A 84 3.50 -9.18 26.07
CA ALA A 84 2.87 -10.43 25.65
C ALA A 84 3.68 -11.64 26.13
N PRO A 85 3.02 -12.78 26.40
CA PRO A 85 3.70 -14.02 26.81
C PRO A 85 4.29 -14.76 25.58
N SER A 86 4.91 -14.03 24.66
CA SER A 86 5.52 -14.55 23.44
C SER A 86 6.92 -13.95 23.25
N THR A 87 7.73 -14.59 22.42
CA THR A 87 9.09 -14.14 22.15
C THR A 87 9.26 -13.58 20.75
N MET A 88 10.37 -12.88 20.52
CA MET A 88 10.76 -12.39 19.20
C MET A 88 10.81 -13.51 18.17
N GLY A 89 11.32 -14.69 18.52
CA GLY A 89 11.36 -15.86 17.64
C GLY A 89 9.97 -16.35 17.23
N GLN A 90 9.00 -16.25 18.12
CA GLN A 90 7.63 -16.70 17.89
C GLN A 90 6.79 -15.68 17.08
N GLU A 91 6.81 -14.40 17.47
CA GLU A 91 5.89 -13.38 16.94
C GLU A 91 6.58 -12.07 16.51
N GLY A 92 7.90 -12.04 16.45
CA GLY A 92 8.69 -10.83 16.18
C GLY A 92 8.71 -10.34 14.73
N CYS A 93 7.87 -10.88 13.83
CA CYS A 93 7.88 -10.51 12.40
C CYS A 93 7.67 -9.01 12.16
N ALA A 94 6.80 -8.35 12.94
CA ALA A 94 6.53 -6.92 12.83
C ALA A 94 7.75 -6.09 13.24
N VAL A 95 8.37 -6.42 14.37
CA VAL A 95 9.57 -5.73 14.88
C VAL A 95 10.76 -5.92 13.93
N SER A 96 10.97 -7.16 13.45
CA SER A 96 12.05 -7.47 12.50
C SER A 96 11.84 -6.74 11.17
N SER A 97 10.61 -6.66 10.67
CA SER A 97 10.29 -5.88 9.47
C SER A 97 10.51 -4.38 9.67
N ALA A 98 10.14 -3.82 10.82
CA ALA A 98 10.43 -2.43 11.16
C ALA A 98 11.94 -2.17 11.22
N ALA A 99 12.70 -3.03 11.91
CA ALA A 99 14.14 -2.92 12.02
C ALA A 99 14.85 -2.95 10.66
N MET A 100 14.41 -3.84 9.74
CA MET A 100 14.93 -3.87 8.36
C MET A 100 14.78 -2.51 7.65
N VAL A 101 13.59 -1.89 7.77
CA VAL A 101 13.32 -0.61 7.11
C VAL A 101 14.07 0.53 7.78
N LEU A 102 14.16 0.55 9.11
CA LEU A 102 14.91 1.58 9.85
C LEU A 102 16.41 1.48 9.55
N ALA A 103 16.97 0.27 9.53
CA ALA A 103 18.37 0.03 9.16
C ALA A 103 18.66 0.47 7.71
N PHE A 104 17.73 0.21 6.77
CA PHE A 104 17.84 0.68 5.39
C PHE A 104 17.93 2.22 5.30
N TYR A 105 17.27 2.94 6.20
CA TYR A 105 17.38 4.39 6.29
C TYR A 105 18.64 4.89 7.01
N GLY A 106 19.50 3.98 7.46
CA GLY A 106 20.81 4.28 8.05
C GLY A 106 20.81 4.37 9.57
N GLN A 107 19.76 3.85 10.23
CA GLN A 107 19.79 3.72 11.69
C GLN A 107 20.66 2.51 12.09
N ASP A 108 21.46 2.67 13.15
CA ASP A 108 22.18 1.55 13.78
C ASP A 108 21.21 0.76 14.68
N VAL A 109 20.44 -0.14 14.08
CA VAL A 109 19.36 -0.88 14.70
C VAL A 109 19.32 -2.32 14.20
N ASP A 110 19.00 -3.23 15.10
CA ASP A 110 18.61 -4.62 14.83
C ASP A 110 17.31 -4.95 15.57
N PRO A 111 16.68 -6.11 15.35
CA PRO A 111 15.43 -6.47 16.01
C PRO A 111 15.49 -6.48 17.53
N GLY A 112 16.57 -7.01 18.12
CA GLY A 112 16.72 -7.06 19.59
C GLY A 112 16.81 -5.66 20.19
N ARG A 113 17.62 -4.78 19.61
CA ARG A 113 17.76 -3.38 20.06
C ARG A 113 16.46 -2.60 19.89
N LEU A 114 15.74 -2.80 18.78
CA LEU A 114 14.45 -2.16 18.57
C LEU A 114 13.42 -2.67 19.57
N ASN A 115 13.36 -3.98 19.82
CA ASN A 115 12.47 -4.59 20.81
C ASN A 115 12.71 -4.04 22.23
N ALA A 116 13.97 -4.00 22.66
CA ALA A 116 14.36 -3.42 23.96
C ALA A 116 13.94 -1.94 24.09
N PHE A 117 14.15 -1.15 23.05
CA PHE A 117 13.70 0.25 23.01
C PHE A 117 12.18 0.35 23.13
N LEU A 118 11.43 -0.39 22.31
CA LEU A 118 9.97 -0.38 22.29
C LEU A 118 9.39 -0.81 23.65
N SER A 119 9.94 -1.86 24.26
CA SER A 119 9.54 -2.32 25.61
C SER A 119 9.73 -1.23 26.66
N SER A 120 10.83 -0.47 26.58
CA SER A 120 11.14 0.64 27.52
C SER A 120 10.29 1.90 27.29
N LYS A 121 9.65 2.04 26.12
CA LYS A 121 8.92 3.26 25.69
C LYS A 121 7.42 3.05 25.49
N ASN A 122 6.86 1.97 26.04
CA ASN A 122 5.45 1.59 25.81
C ASN A 122 5.12 1.50 24.31
N GLY A 123 6.01 0.88 23.55
CA GLY A 123 5.90 0.73 22.09
C GLY A 123 4.99 -0.42 21.64
N TYR A 124 4.33 -1.09 22.59
CA TYR A 124 3.42 -2.20 22.35
C TYR A 124 2.04 -1.99 22.94
N THR A 125 1.02 -2.55 22.31
CA THR A 125 -0.29 -2.71 22.92
C THR A 125 -0.23 -3.76 24.05
N PRO A 126 -1.26 -3.86 24.91
CA PRO A 126 -1.34 -4.95 25.91
C PRO A 126 -1.27 -6.36 25.31
N GLN A 127 -1.62 -6.52 24.01
CA GLN A 127 -1.56 -7.78 23.27
C GLN A 127 -0.19 -8.04 22.61
N GLY A 128 0.79 -7.15 22.80
CA GLY A 128 2.12 -7.24 22.20
C GLY A 128 2.19 -6.73 20.73
N TRP A 129 1.15 -6.04 20.25
CA TRP A 129 1.21 -5.46 18.90
C TRP A 129 2.01 -4.17 18.89
N LEU A 130 2.85 -4.02 17.87
CA LEU A 130 3.72 -2.88 17.68
C LEU A 130 2.93 -1.58 17.38
N TYR A 131 3.23 -0.51 18.10
CA TYR A 131 2.88 0.86 17.70
C TYR A 131 3.93 1.35 16.68
N TRP A 132 3.56 1.40 15.41
CA TRP A 132 4.48 1.68 14.30
C TRP A 132 5.13 3.07 14.38
N GLU A 133 4.42 4.07 14.88
CA GLU A 133 4.95 5.41 15.13
C GLU A 133 6.05 5.39 16.19
N LYS A 134 5.93 4.51 17.22
CA LYS A 134 6.94 4.37 18.27
C LYS A 134 8.26 3.79 17.75
N ALA A 135 8.22 2.94 16.74
CA ALA A 135 9.44 2.46 16.12
C ALA A 135 10.22 3.59 15.41
N ALA A 136 9.54 4.61 14.87
CA ALA A 136 10.19 5.78 14.30
C ALA A 136 10.91 6.65 15.35
N ASP A 137 10.47 6.60 16.61
CA ASP A 137 11.07 7.34 17.73
C ASP A 137 12.43 6.74 18.17
N TYR A 138 12.85 5.57 17.65
CA TYR A 138 14.15 4.98 17.95
C TYR A 138 15.31 5.94 17.64
N HIS A 139 15.22 6.66 16.52
CA HIS A 139 16.12 7.73 16.13
C HIS A 139 15.32 8.94 15.61
N PRO A 140 14.83 9.79 16.52
CA PRO A 140 14.06 10.99 16.14
C PRO A 140 14.84 11.86 15.14
N GLY A 141 14.16 12.32 14.10
CA GLY A 141 14.75 13.19 13.08
C GLY A 141 15.33 12.48 11.86
N LEU A 142 15.55 11.16 11.86
CA LEU A 142 15.97 10.43 10.66
C LEU A 142 14.80 9.96 9.81
N VAL A 143 13.79 9.37 10.45
CA VAL A 143 12.59 8.88 9.79
C VAL A 143 11.35 9.26 10.56
N ARG A 144 10.22 9.26 9.87
CA ARG A 144 8.88 9.38 10.47
C ARG A 144 7.99 8.27 9.96
N HIS A 145 7.08 7.80 10.80
CA HIS A 145 5.96 6.96 10.38
C HIS A 145 5.07 7.78 9.43
N ALA A 146 4.81 7.29 8.24
CA ALA A 146 4.16 8.07 7.20
C ALA A 146 2.80 7.53 6.78
N TYR A 147 2.55 6.24 7.02
CA TYR A 147 1.29 5.60 6.67
C TYR A 147 1.12 4.26 7.37
N GLU A 148 -0.10 3.99 7.82
CA GLU A 148 -0.58 2.69 8.30
C GLU A 148 -2.07 2.59 8.01
N ASP A 149 -2.46 1.83 6.99
CA ASP A 149 -3.87 1.59 6.64
C ASP A 149 -3.99 0.56 5.50
N LEU A 150 -5.11 0.61 4.80
CA LEU A 150 -5.47 -0.27 3.69
C LEU A 150 -4.40 -0.29 2.59
N PRO A 151 -4.22 -1.44 1.92
CA PRO A 151 -3.23 -1.58 0.87
C PRO A 151 -3.67 -0.83 -0.40
N SER A 152 -2.68 -0.32 -1.12
CA SER A 152 -2.88 0.35 -2.40
C SER A 152 -1.68 0.09 -3.30
N TYR A 153 -1.93 -0.41 -4.51
CA TYR A 153 -0.89 -0.58 -5.52
C TYR A 153 -0.13 0.72 -5.80
N TRP A 154 -0.86 1.83 -5.90
CA TRP A 154 -0.23 3.13 -6.12
C TRP A 154 0.73 3.52 -5.01
N LEU A 155 0.36 3.30 -3.75
CA LEU A 155 1.23 3.58 -2.62
C LEU A 155 2.47 2.67 -2.62
N ILE A 156 2.30 1.37 -2.88
CA ILE A 156 3.42 0.43 -2.93
C ILE A 156 4.36 0.81 -4.09
N ASP A 157 3.83 0.91 -5.31
CA ASP A 157 4.62 1.19 -6.52
C ASP A 157 5.34 2.52 -6.44
N SER A 158 4.65 3.57 -5.97
CA SER A 158 5.24 4.90 -5.84
C SER A 158 6.32 4.97 -4.74
N ASN A 159 6.22 4.17 -3.68
CA ASN A 159 7.26 4.08 -2.66
C ASN A 159 8.48 3.31 -3.20
N ILE A 160 8.28 2.15 -3.79
CA ILE A 160 9.37 1.34 -4.37
C ILE A 160 10.11 2.12 -5.46
N ALA A 161 9.41 2.82 -6.36
CA ALA A 161 10.03 3.67 -7.38
C ALA A 161 10.85 4.84 -6.80
N ARG A 162 10.55 5.27 -5.56
CA ARG A 162 11.32 6.30 -4.83
C ARG A 162 12.32 5.72 -3.84
N SER A 163 12.66 4.44 -3.97
CA SER A 163 13.57 3.72 -3.08
C SER A 163 13.12 3.73 -1.60
N ASN A 164 11.82 3.65 -1.35
CA ASN A 164 11.25 3.49 -0.02
C ASN A 164 10.70 2.07 0.12
N PRO A 165 11.27 1.20 0.96
CA PRO A 165 10.70 -0.11 1.25
C PRO A 165 9.36 0.02 1.98
N VAL A 166 8.47 -0.98 1.77
CA VAL A 166 7.11 -0.98 2.30
C VAL A 166 6.88 -2.24 3.12
N ILE A 167 6.41 -2.12 4.34
CA ILE A 167 6.01 -3.26 5.16
C ILE A 167 4.58 -3.61 4.83
N VAL A 168 4.30 -4.88 4.59
CA VAL A 168 2.94 -5.37 4.33
C VAL A 168 2.54 -6.43 5.33
N ARG A 169 1.24 -6.44 5.66
CA ARG A 169 0.61 -7.50 6.42
C ARG A 169 -0.08 -8.45 5.45
N VAL A 170 0.15 -9.74 5.66
CA VAL A 170 -0.44 -10.82 4.88
C VAL A 170 -1.00 -11.90 5.81
N HIS A 171 -1.86 -12.77 5.29
CA HIS A 171 -2.22 -14.03 5.95
C HIS A 171 -1.55 -15.20 5.24
N LEU A 172 -0.87 -16.03 6.02
CA LEU A 172 -0.31 -17.28 5.53
C LEU A 172 -1.42 -18.31 5.33
N ALA A 173 -1.12 -19.40 4.59
CA ALA A 173 -2.10 -20.45 4.30
C ALA A 173 -2.68 -21.11 5.56
N ASN A 174 -1.96 -21.09 6.69
CA ASN A 174 -2.41 -21.57 7.99
C ASN A 174 -3.24 -20.56 8.79
N GLY A 175 -3.57 -19.40 8.20
CA GLY A 175 -4.35 -18.32 8.85
C GLY A 175 -3.55 -17.39 9.77
N ILE A 176 -2.24 -17.61 9.90
CA ILE A 176 -1.38 -16.75 10.74
C ILE A 176 -1.15 -15.41 10.03
N THR A 177 -1.32 -14.31 10.78
CA THR A 177 -0.91 -12.98 10.34
C THR A 177 0.60 -12.87 10.31
N HIS A 178 1.15 -12.35 9.21
CA HIS A 178 2.58 -12.21 9.04
C HIS A 178 2.94 -10.84 8.43
N PHE A 179 4.11 -10.31 8.82
CA PHE A 179 4.65 -9.06 8.28
C PHE A 179 5.93 -9.33 7.51
N VAL A 180 6.01 -8.77 6.31
CA VAL A 180 7.19 -8.84 5.44
C VAL A 180 7.48 -7.47 4.82
N VAL A 181 8.70 -7.29 4.32
CA VAL A 181 9.11 -6.03 3.68
C VAL A 181 9.15 -6.21 2.17
N ILE A 182 8.32 -5.46 1.44
CA ILE A 182 8.49 -5.29 -0.01
C ILE A 182 9.74 -4.44 -0.23
N VAL A 183 10.72 -5.03 -0.88
CA VAL A 183 12.01 -4.42 -1.17
C VAL A 183 12.21 -4.17 -2.66
N GLY A 184 11.27 -4.58 -3.50
CA GLY A 184 11.44 -4.40 -4.92
C GLY A 184 10.25 -4.86 -5.74
N LYS A 185 10.43 -4.83 -7.06
CA LYS A 185 9.42 -5.25 -8.04
C LYS A 185 10.09 -5.75 -9.33
N ALA A 186 9.46 -6.77 -9.95
CA ALA A 186 9.82 -7.30 -11.26
C ALA A 186 8.53 -7.66 -12.02
N GLY A 187 8.26 -6.99 -13.14
CA GLY A 187 6.97 -7.12 -13.80
C GLY A 187 5.83 -6.66 -12.88
N PHE A 188 4.88 -7.54 -12.60
CA PHE A 188 3.82 -7.34 -11.62
C PHE A 188 4.16 -7.90 -10.23
N ASP A 189 5.27 -8.63 -10.06
CA ASP A 189 5.64 -9.30 -8.82
C ASP A 189 6.31 -8.34 -7.84
N TYR A 190 5.75 -8.20 -6.65
CA TYR A 190 6.41 -7.57 -5.52
C TYR A 190 7.45 -8.55 -4.93
N LEU A 191 8.66 -8.06 -4.75
CA LEU A 191 9.79 -8.82 -4.21
C LEU A 191 9.98 -8.48 -2.74
N ILE A 192 10.09 -9.50 -1.89
CA ILE A 192 10.11 -9.34 -0.43
C ILE A 192 11.39 -9.84 0.22
N GLN A 193 11.69 -9.24 1.39
CA GLN A 193 12.51 -9.81 2.45
C GLN A 193 11.56 -10.28 3.57
N ASP A 194 11.69 -11.54 3.95
CA ASP A 194 10.86 -12.21 4.94
C ASP A 194 11.65 -12.44 6.24
N PRO A 195 11.16 -11.99 7.41
CA PRO A 195 11.80 -12.26 8.69
C PRO A 195 11.64 -13.68 9.18
N ALA A 196 10.71 -14.49 8.65
CA ALA A 196 10.55 -15.87 9.10
C ALA A 196 11.74 -16.75 8.70
N SER A 197 12.15 -17.66 9.59
CA SER A 197 13.25 -18.60 9.35
C SER A 197 12.97 -19.59 8.23
N GLY A 198 11.72 -19.99 8.07
CA GLY A 198 11.27 -20.86 6.98
C GLY A 198 11.15 -20.14 5.62
N GLY A 199 11.32 -18.84 5.58
CA GLY A 199 11.34 -18.06 4.35
C GLY A 199 12.56 -18.40 3.48
N ALA A 200 12.41 -18.37 2.15
CA ALA A 200 13.51 -18.57 1.25
C ALA A 200 14.67 -17.61 1.58
N ASN A 201 15.88 -18.14 1.63
CA ASN A 201 17.06 -17.30 1.83
C ASN A 201 17.19 -16.35 0.62
N GLY A 202 16.97 -15.07 0.84
CA GLY A 202 17.05 -14.04 -0.19
C GLY A 202 15.72 -13.38 -0.53
N VAL A 203 15.70 -12.72 -1.69
CA VAL A 203 14.55 -11.94 -2.19
C VAL A 203 13.73 -12.80 -3.15
N TYR A 204 12.43 -12.94 -2.87
CA TYR A 204 11.51 -13.76 -3.66
C TYR A 204 10.14 -13.07 -3.83
N PRO A 205 9.29 -13.53 -4.77
CA PRO A 205 7.99 -12.92 -5.01
C PRO A 205 7.01 -13.14 -3.85
N LEU A 206 6.31 -12.07 -3.42
CA LEU A 206 5.30 -12.11 -2.35
C LEU A 206 4.19 -13.15 -2.63
N ARG A 207 3.79 -13.33 -3.89
CA ARG A 207 2.76 -14.31 -4.27
C ARG A 207 3.13 -15.77 -3.94
N ALA A 208 4.42 -16.06 -3.74
CA ALA A 208 4.87 -17.39 -3.30
C ALA A 208 4.62 -17.61 -1.79
N LEU A 209 4.40 -16.55 -1.02
CA LEU A 209 4.13 -16.58 0.42
C LEU A 209 2.63 -16.47 0.72
N ALA A 210 1.95 -15.51 0.12
CA ALA A 210 0.55 -15.21 0.38
C ALA A 210 -0.15 -14.66 -0.87
N PRO A 211 -1.47 -14.96 -1.08
CA PRO A 211 -2.21 -14.53 -2.25
C PRO A 211 -2.60 -13.04 -2.22
N GLU A 212 -2.71 -12.44 -1.03
CA GLU A 212 -3.25 -11.09 -0.83
C GLU A 212 -2.46 -10.28 0.18
N ILE A 213 -2.47 -8.96 0.00
CA ILE A 213 -2.00 -7.95 0.95
C ILE A 213 -3.21 -7.38 1.68
N GLU A 214 -3.18 -7.36 3.02
CA GLU A 214 -4.28 -6.85 3.84
C GLU A 214 -4.09 -5.40 4.29
N ALA A 215 -2.85 -5.02 4.57
CA ALA A 215 -2.53 -3.68 5.02
C ALA A 215 -1.08 -3.35 4.66
N LEU A 216 -0.76 -2.08 4.63
CA LEU A 216 0.61 -1.63 4.40
C LEU A 216 1.01 -0.55 5.41
N ARG A 217 2.33 -0.47 5.64
CA ARG A 217 2.97 0.55 6.47
C ARG A 217 4.26 0.98 5.81
N PHE A 218 4.60 2.26 5.96
CA PHE A 218 5.91 2.71 5.54
C PHE A 218 6.39 3.92 6.33
N TYR A 219 7.71 4.02 6.41
CA TYR A 219 8.42 5.15 6.95
C TYR A 219 8.96 6.02 5.82
N LYS A 220 9.25 7.27 6.12
CA LYS A 220 9.94 8.20 5.20
C LYS A 220 11.04 8.92 5.94
N ARG A 221 12.13 9.23 5.24
CA ARG A 221 13.17 10.13 5.77
C ARG A 221 12.55 11.48 6.10
N VAL A 222 12.96 12.04 7.24
CA VAL A 222 12.71 13.43 7.55
C VAL A 222 13.64 14.26 6.67
N ARG A 223 13.09 15.25 5.97
CA ARG A 223 13.85 16.16 5.13
C ARG A 223 14.35 17.35 5.92
#